data_a2a51fcb3538e4592c9d882fdbcf8f00
#
_entry.id   a2a51fcb3538e4592c9d882fdbcf8f00
#
_cell.length_a   1.000
_cell.length_b   1.000
_cell.length_c   1.000
_cell.angle_alpha   90.00
_cell.angle_beta   90.00
_cell.angle_gamma   90.00
#
_symmetry.space_group_name_H-M   'P 1'
#
loop_
_entity.id
_entity.type
_entity.pdbx_description
1 polymer ?
#
loop_
_entity_poly.entity_id
_entity_poly.type
_entity_poly.pdbx_seq_one_letter_code
_entity_poly.pdbx_strand_id
1 'polypeptide(L)'
;AMRQRLNIDDDTFVFGSIGSLIPRKANHHTLEALAQFSQKHPEAKWKMVLVGEGAERRALAEQARTLGIENHVIFTGFQNTPFDYLATFDAFILASKSEGLPRVVLEAMLLNIPVIGSQVTGTAELIDHDSTGLLFPWSDVSQLAQHLDNIWADADLRARLAAAAYQNVCHTYAIENYVSGVEAVLGAH
;
A
#
# COMPACT_ATOMS: atom_id res chain seq x y z
N ALA A 1 2.60 -13.03 16.47
CA ALA A 1 1.99 -11.84 17.03
C ALA A 1 0.79 -11.32 16.22
N MET A 2 0.93 -10.29 15.33
CA MET A 2 -0.28 -9.70 14.68
C MET A 2 -0.90 -10.62 13.62
N ARG A 3 -0.12 -11.31 12.77
CA ARG A 3 -0.65 -12.31 11.82
C ARG A 3 -1.51 -13.36 12.51
N GLN A 4 -1.10 -13.87 13.69
CA GLN A 4 -1.89 -14.82 14.48
C GLN A 4 -3.22 -14.25 14.97
N ARG A 5 -3.24 -12.96 15.39
CA ARG A 5 -4.48 -12.26 15.76
C ARG A 5 -5.46 -12.12 14.61
N LEU A 6 -4.94 -12.04 13.37
CA LEU A 6 -5.72 -11.95 12.14
C LEU A 6 -6.02 -13.32 11.53
N ASN A 7 -5.61 -14.43 12.17
CA ASN A 7 -5.71 -15.79 11.63
C ASN A 7 -5.08 -15.90 10.23
N ILE A 8 -3.88 -15.33 10.06
CA ILE A 8 -3.11 -15.39 8.82
C ILE A 8 -1.93 -16.34 9.03
N ASP A 9 -1.85 -17.37 8.20
CA ASP A 9 -0.75 -18.34 8.21
C ASP A 9 0.57 -17.69 7.75
N ASP A 10 1.71 -18.23 8.19
CA ASP A 10 3.02 -17.66 7.90
C ASP A 10 3.38 -17.69 6.39
N ASP A 11 2.83 -18.65 5.65
CA ASP A 11 3.03 -18.81 4.20
C ASP A 11 2.02 -18.00 3.34
N THR A 12 1.17 -17.20 3.96
CA THR A 12 0.17 -16.37 3.28
C THR A 12 0.76 -15.00 2.92
N PHE A 13 0.66 -14.62 1.65
CA PHE A 13 1.06 -13.28 1.19
C PHE A 13 0.03 -12.24 1.63
N VAL A 14 0.48 -11.16 2.26
CA VAL A 14 -0.40 -10.13 2.81
C VAL A 14 -0.25 -8.82 2.04
N PHE A 15 -1.26 -8.51 1.24
CA PHE A 15 -1.46 -7.16 0.75
C PHE A 15 -2.13 -6.31 1.84
N GLY A 16 -1.79 -5.05 1.95
CA GLY A 16 -2.40 -4.18 2.94
C GLY A 16 -2.62 -2.75 2.49
N SER A 17 -3.61 -2.11 3.08
CA SER A 17 -3.87 -0.67 2.95
C SER A 17 -4.32 -0.10 4.28
N ILE A 18 -3.88 1.11 4.60
CA ILE A 18 -4.20 1.81 5.84
C ILE A 18 -4.77 3.19 5.51
N GLY A 19 -5.93 3.49 6.05
CA GLY A 19 -6.57 4.80 5.91
C GLY A 19 -8.09 4.74 6.03
N SER A 20 -8.73 5.91 5.97
CA SER A 20 -10.18 6.01 6.01
C SER A 20 -10.81 5.31 4.80
N LEU A 21 -11.86 4.52 5.02
CA LEU A 21 -12.60 3.85 3.95
C LEU A 21 -13.63 4.82 3.35
N ILE A 22 -13.15 5.69 2.47
CA ILE A 22 -13.92 6.73 1.79
C ILE A 22 -13.67 6.70 0.28
N PRO A 23 -14.57 7.27 -0.56
CA PRO A 23 -14.48 7.18 -2.02
C PRO A 23 -13.14 7.66 -2.59
N ARG A 24 -12.54 8.67 -1.99
CA ARG A 24 -11.24 9.22 -2.41
C ARG A 24 -10.10 8.20 -2.34
N LYS A 25 -10.18 7.24 -1.40
CA LYS A 25 -9.16 6.18 -1.22
C LYS A 25 -9.29 5.06 -2.26
N ALA A 26 -10.42 4.99 -2.96
CA ALA A 26 -10.68 4.11 -4.10
C ALA A 26 -10.29 2.62 -3.86
N ASN A 27 -10.51 2.11 -2.65
CA ASN A 27 -10.24 0.71 -2.31
C ASN A 27 -11.04 -0.28 -3.17
N HIS A 28 -12.12 0.16 -3.81
CA HIS A 28 -12.89 -0.64 -4.77
C HIS A 28 -12.03 -1.07 -5.98
N HIS A 29 -11.13 -0.21 -6.50
CA HIS A 29 -10.19 -0.60 -7.55
C HIS A 29 -9.18 -1.66 -7.06
N THR A 30 -8.75 -1.57 -5.80
CA THR A 30 -7.88 -2.59 -5.20
C THR A 30 -8.58 -3.95 -5.14
N LEU A 31 -9.86 -3.99 -4.75
CA LEU A 31 -10.63 -5.25 -4.72
C LEU A 31 -10.84 -5.82 -6.12
N GLU A 32 -11.11 -4.98 -7.13
CA GLU A 32 -11.24 -5.42 -8.53
C GLU A 32 -9.92 -6.01 -9.06
N ALA A 33 -8.80 -5.37 -8.78
CA ALA A 33 -7.48 -5.87 -9.16
C ALA A 33 -7.13 -7.19 -8.46
N LEU A 34 -7.45 -7.31 -7.16
CA LEU A 34 -7.26 -8.55 -6.40
C LEU A 34 -8.16 -9.68 -6.88
N ALA A 35 -9.35 -9.38 -7.38
CA ALA A 35 -10.21 -10.40 -8.00
C ALA A 35 -9.60 -10.94 -9.30
N GLN A 36 -9.01 -10.06 -10.14
CA GLN A 36 -8.26 -10.50 -11.33
C GLN A 36 -7.04 -11.35 -10.95
N PHE A 37 -6.28 -10.91 -9.94
CA PHE A 37 -5.16 -11.67 -9.38
C PHE A 37 -5.61 -13.05 -8.89
N SER A 38 -6.69 -13.13 -8.11
CA SER A 38 -7.23 -14.39 -7.58
C SER A 38 -7.66 -15.35 -8.68
N GLN A 39 -8.28 -14.85 -9.74
CA GLN A 39 -8.67 -15.67 -10.90
C GLN A 39 -7.47 -16.24 -11.65
N LYS A 40 -6.39 -15.46 -11.74
CA LYS A 40 -5.15 -15.88 -12.39
C LYS A 40 -4.34 -16.87 -11.54
N HIS A 41 -4.44 -16.77 -10.22
CA HIS A 41 -3.68 -17.56 -9.25
C HIS A 41 -4.61 -18.25 -8.23
N PRO A 42 -5.44 -19.22 -8.65
CA PRO A 42 -6.45 -19.83 -7.79
C PRO A 42 -5.87 -20.57 -6.56
N GLU A 43 -4.60 -21.03 -6.66
CA GLU A 43 -3.92 -21.73 -5.57
C GLU A 43 -3.10 -20.81 -4.66
N ALA A 44 -3.04 -19.51 -4.96
CA ALA A 44 -2.27 -18.56 -4.17
C ALA A 44 -2.89 -18.37 -2.77
N LYS A 45 -2.05 -18.48 -1.74
CA LYS A 45 -2.44 -18.11 -0.38
C LYS A 45 -2.18 -16.63 -0.18
N TRP A 46 -3.24 -15.84 -0.12
CA TRP A 46 -3.13 -14.40 0.06
C TRP A 46 -4.26 -13.83 0.91
N LYS A 47 -4.01 -12.69 1.51
CA LYS A 47 -5.01 -11.87 2.20
C LYS A 47 -4.83 -10.40 1.83
N MET A 48 -5.95 -9.68 1.82
CA MET A 48 -5.97 -8.21 1.82
C MET A 48 -6.42 -7.72 3.19
N VAL A 49 -5.60 -6.91 3.84
CA VAL A 49 -5.92 -6.31 5.13
C VAL A 49 -6.20 -4.81 4.94
N LEU A 50 -7.45 -4.42 5.15
CA LEU A 50 -7.90 -3.04 5.12
C LEU A 50 -7.99 -2.50 6.56
N VAL A 51 -7.05 -1.63 6.91
CA VAL A 51 -6.97 -1.03 8.25
C VAL A 51 -7.58 0.36 8.23
N GLY A 52 -8.70 0.53 8.92
CA GLY A 52 -9.41 1.79 9.03
C GLY A 52 -10.92 1.64 8.98
N GLU A 53 -11.59 2.75 9.13
CA GLU A 53 -13.06 2.85 9.09
C GLU A 53 -13.49 3.93 8.10
N GLY A 54 -14.76 3.90 7.70
CA GLY A 54 -15.35 4.92 6.84
C GLY A 54 -16.64 4.47 6.16
N ALA A 55 -17.27 5.41 5.48
CA ALA A 55 -18.59 5.23 4.87
C ALA A 55 -18.63 4.09 3.82
N GLU A 56 -17.50 3.77 3.19
CA GLU A 56 -17.41 2.73 2.17
C GLU A 56 -17.29 1.30 2.71
N ARG A 57 -17.07 1.11 4.03
CA ARG A 57 -16.84 -0.21 4.63
C ARG A 57 -17.86 -1.26 4.19
N ARG A 58 -19.16 -0.91 4.24
CA ARG A 58 -20.24 -1.84 3.85
C ARG A 58 -20.23 -2.13 2.35
N ALA A 59 -20.05 -1.11 1.53
CA ALA A 59 -19.99 -1.25 0.07
C ALA A 59 -18.81 -2.11 -0.37
N LEU A 60 -17.63 -1.90 0.23
CA LEU A 60 -16.43 -2.70 -0.05
C LEU A 60 -16.60 -4.17 0.37
N ALA A 61 -17.23 -4.44 1.51
CA ALA A 61 -17.52 -5.82 1.93
C ALA A 61 -18.49 -6.51 0.96
N GLU A 62 -19.53 -5.82 0.49
CA GLU A 62 -20.46 -6.33 -0.51
C GLU A 62 -19.79 -6.55 -1.87
N GLN A 63 -18.91 -5.64 -2.28
CA GLN A 63 -18.11 -5.80 -3.50
C GLN A 63 -17.18 -7.01 -3.41
N ALA A 64 -16.48 -7.20 -2.29
CA ALA A 64 -15.62 -8.37 -2.08
C ALA A 64 -16.40 -9.68 -2.22
N ARG A 65 -17.64 -9.72 -1.69
CA ARG A 65 -18.54 -10.86 -1.83
C ARG A 65 -18.96 -11.08 -3.30
N THR A 66 -19.35 -10.02 -3.98
CA THR A 66 -19.76 -10.09 -5.40
C THR A 66 -18.62 -10.56 -6.29
N LEU A 67 -17.37 -10.18 -5.96
CA LEU A 67 -16.17 -10.60 -6.66
C LEU A 67 -15.68 -12.00 -6.24
N GLY A 68 -16.30 -12.64 -5.24
CA GLY A 68 -15.92 -13.97 -4.74
C GLY A 68 -14.60 -14.00 -3.97
N ILE A 69 -14.18 -12.86 -3.42
CA ILE A 69 -12.92 -12.73 -2.65
C ILE A 69 -13.15 -12.37 -1.18
N GLU A 70 -14.37 -12.44 -0.66
CA GLU A 70 -14.71 -12.07 0.71
C GLU A 70 -13.89 -12.81 1.77
N ASN A 71 -13.55 -14.07 1.51
CA ASN A 71 -12.72 -14.88 2.42
C ASN A 71 -11.25 -14.45 2.43
N HIS A 72 -10.83 -13.64 1.48
CA HIS A 72 -9.47 -13.10 1.39
C HIS A 72 -9.36 -11.70 1.99
N VAL A 73 -10.45 -10.98 2.24
CA VAL A 73 -10.43 -9.58 2.70
C VAL A 73 -10.73 -9.48 4.19
N ILE A 74 -9.81 -8.86 4.92
CA ILE A 74 -9.93 -8.61 6.35
C ILE A 74 -10.11 -7.10 6.57
N PHE A 75 -11.24 -6.73 7.17
CA PHE A 75 -11.51 -5.36 7.61
C PHE A 75 -11.25 -5.28 9.12
N THR A 76 -10.26 -4.53 9.53
CA THR A 76 -9.87 -4.45 10.95
C THR A 76 -10.63 -3.39 11.74
N GLY A 77 -11.31 -2.47 11.05
CA GLY A 77 -11.84 -1.28 11.68
C GLY A 77 -10.76 -0.25 12.02
N PHE A 78 -11.14 0.79 12.75
CA PHE A 78 -10.19 1.79 13.24
C PHE A 78 -9.20 1.18 14.24
N GLN A 79 -7.92 1.50 14.08
CA GLN A 79 -6.85 0.99 14.94
C GLN A 79 -6.01 2.15 15.48
N ASN A 80 -5.72 2.12 16.77
CA ASN A 80 -4.86 3.12 17.43
C ASN A 80 -3.37 2.89 17.14
N THR A 81 -3.00 1.66 16.78
CA THR A 81 -1.62 1.24 16.48
C THR A 81 -1.53 0.67 15.05
N PRO A 82 -1.73 1.49 14.00
CA PRO A 82 -1.73 0.99 12.62
C PRO A 82 -0.38 0.40 12.18
N PHE A 83 0.72 0.80 12.81
CA PHE A 83 2.05 0.27 12.54
C PHE A 83 2.19 -1.23 12.81
N ASP A 84 1.49 -1.75 13.83
CA ASP A 84 1.50 -3.18 14.13
C ASP A 84 0.91 -4.02 12.98
N TYR A 85 -0.05 -3.44 12.27
CA TYR A 85 -0.64 -4.05 11.08
C TYR A 85 0.26 -3.88 9.87
N LEU A 86 0.78 -2.66 9.65
CA LEU A 86 1.69 -2.36 8.54
C LEU A 86 2.88 -3.33 8.51
N ALA A 87 3.48 -3.60 9.67
CA ALA A 87 4.59 -4.55 9.81
C ALA A 87 4.23 -6.02 9.45
N THR A 88 2.96 -6.34 9.18
CA THR A 88 2.54 -7.67 8.73
C THR A 88 2.40 -7.79 7.22
N PHE A 89 2.47 -6.67 6.50
CA PHE A 89 2.25 -6.63 5.05
C PHE A 89 3.49 -7.05 4.28
N ASP A 90 3.29 -7.82 3.23
CA ASP A 90 4.32 -8.15 2.23
C ASP A 90 4.32 -7.11 1.09
N ALA A 91 3.22 -6.37 0.91
CA ALA A 91 3.13 -5.21 0.03
C ALA A 91 2.04 -4.23 0.52
N PHE A 92 2.31 -2.94 0.38
CA PHE A 92 1.38 -1.86 0.70
C PHE A 92 0.75 -1.29 -0.57
N ILE A 93 -0.56 -1.08 -0.57
CA ILE A 93 -1.32 -0.55 -1.72
C ILE A 93 -2.01 0.76 -1.35
N LEU A 94 -1.85 1.78 -2.19
CA LEU A 94 -2.55 3.05 -2.09
C LEU A 94 -3.18 3.42 -3.44
N ALA A 95 -4.48 3.15 -3.64
CA ALA A 95 -5.21 3.36 -4.89
C ALA A 95 -5.92 4.73 -4.98
N SER A 96 -5.55 5.68 -4.14
CA SER A 96 -6.24 6.95 -3.95
C SER A 96 -6.40 7.77 -5.24
N LYS A 97 -7.55 8.41 -5.39
CA LYS A 97 -7.83 9.38 -6.46
C LYS A 97 -7.00 10.66 -6.32
N SER A 98 -6.68 11.06 -5.10
CA SER A 98 -5.86 12.23 -4.80
C SER A 98 -5.23 12.12 -3.42
N GLU A 99 -3.99 12.57 -3.30
CA GLU A 99 -3.25 12.67 -2.04
C GLU A 99 -2.49 14.01 -2.00
N GLY A 100 -2.31 14.54 -0.79
CA GLY A 100 -1.34 15.61 -0.55
C GLY A 100 0.04 14.99 -0.32
N LEU A 101 0.36 14.64 0.93
CA LEU A 101 1.54 13.84 1.27
C LEU A 101 1.08 12.60 2.05
N PRO A 102 0.98 11.44 1.41
CA PRO A 102 0.49 10.22 2.07
C PRO A 102 1.55 9.66 3.03
N ARG A 103 1.54 10.11 4.29
CA ARG A 103 2.51 9.68 5.31
C ARG A 103 2.61 8.16 5.46
N VAL A 104 1.51 7.44 5.27
CA VAL A 104 1.50 5.98 5.35
C VAL A 104 2.39 5.32 4.29
N VAL A 105 2.62 5.97 3.15
CA VAL A 105 3.60 5.51 2.14
C VAL A 105 5.02 5.62 2.68
N LEU A 106 5.38 6.75 3.31
CA LEU A 106 6.68 6.92 3.96
C LEU A 106 6.89 5.89 5.08
N GLU A 107 5.84 5.64 5.87
CA GLU A 107 5.84 4.65 6.94
C GLU A 107 6.07 3.23 6.41
N ALA A 108 5.43 2.86 5.29
CA ALA A 108 5.65 1.57 4.63
C ALA A 108 7.09 1.45 4.11
N MET A 109 7.62 2.50 3.46
CA MET A 109 8.98 2.54 2.96
C MET A 109 10.02 2.42 4.10
N LEU A 110 9.79 3.06 5.24
CA LEU A 110 10.65 2.95 6.43
C LEU A 110 10.63 1.56 7.07
N LEU A 111 9.58 0.78 6.85
CA LEU A 111 9.49 -0.61 7.29
C LEU A 111 9.96 -1.61 6.22
N ASN A 112 10.62 -1.14 5.14
CA ASN A 112 11.04 -1.97 4.02
C ASN A 112 9.89 -2.77 3.38
N ILE A 113 8.71 -2.16 3.27
CA ILE A 113 7.55 -2.75 2.62
C ILE A 113 7.43 -2.15 1.22
N PRO A 114 7.43 -2.96 0.15
CA PRO A 114 7.27 -2.46 -1.21
C PRO A 114 5.89 -1.83 -1.38
N VAL A 115 5.84 -0.70 -2.09
CA VAL A 115 4.63 0.11 -2.26
C VAL A 115 4.16 0.07 -3.69
N ILE A 116 2.85 -0.14 -3.87
CA ILE A 116 2.13 0.07 -5.13
C ILE A 116 1.19 1.27 -4.93
N GLY A 117 1.38 2.33 -5.68
CA GLY A 117 0.61 3.56 -5.55
C GLY A 117 -0.05 4.02 -6.85
N SER A 118 -1.22 4.67 -6.75
CA SER A 118 -1.78 5.39 -7.90
C SER A 118 -0.93 6.61 -8.25
N GLN A 119 -0.75 6.87 -9.54
CA GLN A 119 0.02 7.99 -10.06
C GLN A 119 -0.76 9.31 -9.93
N VAL A 120 -0.87 9.79 -8.69
CA VAL A 120 -1.47 11.09 -8.35
C VAL A 120 -0.42 11.93 -7.63
N THR A 121 -0.58 13.26 -7.63
CA THR A 121 0.45 14.24 -7.23
C THR A 121 1.25 13.80 -5.99
N GLY A 122 0.64 13.71 -4.82
CA GLY A 122 1.39 13.41 -3.59
C GLY A 122 1.99 12.01 -3.54
N THR A 123 1.41 11.02 -4.24
CA THR A 123 1.98 9.67 -4.31
C THR A 123 3.16 9.63 -5.28
N ALA A 124 3.04 10.29 -6.44
CA ALA A 124 4.11 10.35 -7.45
C ALA A 124 5.32 11.19 -7.00
N GLU A 125 5.18 12.03 -5.99
CA GLU A 125 6.30 12.74 -5.37
C GLU A 125 7.14 11.85 -4.44
N LEU A 126 6.55 10.77 -3.92
CA LEU A 126 7.21 9.85 -2.99
C LEU A 126 7.78 8.62 -3.69
N ILE A 127 7.14 8.18 -4.76
CA ILE A 127 7.45 6.94 -5.47
C ILE A 127 8.07 7.26 -6.82
N ASP A 128 9.29 6.81 -7.02
CA ASP A 128 9.93 6.76 -8.32
C ASP A 128 9.66 5.36 -8.92
N HIS A 129 8.88 5.35 -10.02
CA HIS A 129 8.36 4.12 -10.62
C HIS A 129 9.49 3.18 -11.03
N ASP A 130 9.33 1.88 -10.74
CA ASP A 130 10.32 0.80 -10.95
C ASP A 130 11.63 0.96 -10.16
N SER A 131 11.81 2.04 -9.42
CA SER A 131 12.98 2.29 -8.58
C SER A 131 12.65 2.12 -7.09
N THR A 132 11.73 2.92 -6.56
CA THR A 132 11.36 2.91 -5.13
C THR A 132 9.94 2.39 -4.87
N GLY A 133 9.24 1.94 -5.89
CA GLY A 133 7.89 1.38 -5.83
C GLY A 133 7.28 1.27 -7.22
N LEU A 134 6.02 0.88 -7.27
CA LEU A 134 5.29 0.74 -8.52
C LEU A 134 4.16 1.78 -8.56
N LEU A 135 4.07 2.52 -9.66
CA LEU A 135 2.98 3.45 -9.92
C LEU A 135 2.07 2.93 -11.03
N PHE A 136 0.78 3.11 -10.87
CA PHE A 136 -0.21 2.85 -11.92
C PHE A 136 -1.10 4.08 -12.15
N PRO A 137 -1.58 4.34 -13.39
CA PRO A 137 -2.52 5.42 -13.66
C PRO A 137 -3.78 5.23 -12.80
N TRP A 138 -4.25 6.29 -12.18
CA TRP A 138 -5.44 6.19 -11.34
C TRP A 138 -6.61 5.59 -12.12
N SER A 139 -7.32 4.65 -11.51
CA SER A 139 -8.38 3.80 -12.07
C SER A 139 -7.96 2.73 -13.09
N ASP A 140 -6.68 2.59 -13.43
CA ASP A 140 -6.22 1.47 -14.25
C ASP A 140 -6.08 0.20 -13.39
N VAL A 141 -7.22 -0.48 -13.25
CA VAL A 141 -7.33 -1.74 -12.48
C VAL A 141 -6.46 -2.84 -13.08
N SER A 142 -6.33 -2.88 -14.40
CA SER A 142 -5.53 -3.91 -15.10
C SER A 142 -4.05 -3.75 -14.80
N GLN A 143 -3.53 -2.52 -14.81
CA GLN A 143 -2.14 -2.28 -14.45
C GLN A 143 -1.88 -2.51 -12.96
N LEU A 144 -2.83 -2.15 -12.09
CA LEU A 144 -2.74 -2.51 -10.68
C LEU A 144 -2.68 -4.04 -10.50
N ALA A 145 -3.54 -4.81 -11.17
CA ALA A 145 -3.50 -6.27 -11.12
C ALA A 145 -2.16 -6.84 -11.60
N GLN A 146 -1.58 -6.27 -12.68
CA GLN A 146 -0.25 -6.67 -13.15
C GLN A 146 0.84 -6.37 -12.10
N HIS A 147 0.76 -5.25 -11.39
CA HIS A 147 1.69 -4.94 -10.32
C HIS A 147 1.54 -5.87 -9.11
N LEU A 148 0.30 -6.29 -8.78
CA LEU A 148 0.06 -7.31 -7.75
C LEU A 148 0.73 -8.64 -8.12
N ASP A 149 0.60 -9.07 -9.39
CA ASP A 149 1.26 -10.26 -9.90
C ASP A 149 2.78 -10.17 -9.75
N ASN A 150 3.38 -9.07 -10.23
CA ASN A 150 4.82 -8.87 -10.21
C ASN A 150 5.37 -8.90 -8.78
N ILE A 151 4.72 -8.17 -7.87
CA ILE A 151 5.12 -8.11 -6.46
C ILE A 151 4.94 -9.46 -5.77
N TRP A 152 3.89 -10.20 -6.07
CA TRP A 152 3.66 -11.52 -5.47
C TRP A 152 4.67 -12.56 -5.99
N ALA A 153 4.92 -12.59 -7.31
CA ALA A 153 5.74 -13.62 -7.95
C ALA A 153 7.24 -13.41 -7.76
N ASP A 154 7.71 -12.15 -7.64
CA ASP A 154 9.14 -11.81 -7.70
C ASP A 154 9.63 -11.26 -6.34
N ALA A 155 10.29 -12.12 -5.56
CA ALA A 155 10.87 -11.75 -4.27
C ALA A 155 12.06 -10.79 -4.39
N ASP A 156 12.84 -10.90 -5.46
CA ASP A 156 13.98 -10.01 -5.70
C ASP A 156 13.52 -8.60 -6.06
N LEU A 157 12.44 -8.50 -6.86
CA LEU A 157 11.78 -7.22 -7.14
C LEU A 157 11.30 -6.56 -5.85
N ARG A 158 10.61 -7.30 -4.98
CA ARG A 158 10.14 -6.79 -3.68
C ARG A 158 11.30 -6.24 -2.84
N ALA A 159 12.35 -7.06 -2.68
CA ALA A 159 13.51 -6.68 -1.88
C ALA A 159 14.22 -5.45 -2.45
N ARG A 160 14.40 -5.38 -3.78
CA ARG A 160 15.03 -4.26 -4.47
C ARG A 160 14.25 -2.96 -4.29
N LEU A 161 12.94 -2.98 -4.56
CA LEU A 161 12.08 -1.80 -4.43
C LEU A 161 12.03 -1.31 -2.98
N ALA A 162 11.85 -2.21 -2.03
CA ALA A 162 11.77 -1.86 -0.62
C ALA A 162 13.07 -1.26 -0.10
N ALA A 163 14.23 -1.86 -0.42
CA ALA A 163 15.53 -1.34 -0.01
C ALA A 163 15.83 0.04 -0.61
N ALA A 164 15.53 0.23 -1.90
CA ALA A 164 15.71 1.53 -2.55
C ALA A 164 14.79 2.61 -1.97
N ALA A 165 13.51 2.26 -1.69
CA ALA A 165 12.56 3.14 -1.04
C ALA A 165 13.04 3.57 0.36
N TYR A 166 13.49 2.62 1.19
CA TYR A 166 14.04 2.91 2.51
C TYR A 166 15.20 3.89 2.43
N GLN A 167 16.17 3.64 1.56
CA GLN A 167 17.33 4.54 1.39
C GLN A 167 16.90 5.94 0.94
N ASN A 168 15.97 6.02 -0.01
CA ASN A 168 15.45 7.30 -0.50
C ASN A 168 14.76 8.09 0.61
N VAL A 169 13.92 7.45 1.42
CA VAL A 169 13.22 8.12 2.54
C VAL A 169 14.21 8.58 3.60
N CYS A 170 15.15 7.74 4.00
CA CYS A 170 16.18 8.10 4.97
C CYS A 170 17.05 9.27 4.50
N HIS A 171 17.35 9.35 3.20
CA HIS A 171 18.14 10.45 2.65
C HIS A 171 17.34 11.73 2.47
N THR A 172 16.14 11.64 1.88
CA THR A 172 15.36 12.82 1.46
C THR A 172 14.61 13.47 2.61
N TYR A 173 14.09 12.65 3.54
CA TYR A 173 13.22 13.10 4.64
C TYR A 173 13.92 13.07 6.00
N ALA A 174 15.26 12.94 6.04
CA ALA A 174 16.02 13.11 7.26
C ALA A 174 15.81 14.54 7.81
N ILE A 175 15.69 14.66 9.12
CA ILE A 175 15.43 15.95 9.77
C ILE A 175 16.55 16.96 9.49
N GLU A 176 17.78 16.48 9.33
CA GLU A 176 18.97 17.27 8.97
C GLU A 176 18.81 17.95 7.60
N ASN A 177 18.23 17.26 6.62
CA ASN A 177 17.98 17.81 5.28
C ASN A 177 16.87 18.88 5.32
N TYR A 178 15.85 18.69 6.15
CA TYR A 178 14.82 19.70 6.37
C TYR A 178 15.40 20.97 7.02
N VAL A 179 16.20 20.81 8.07
CA VAL A 179 16.87 21.93 8.78
C VAL A 179 17.79 22.68 7.83
N SER A 180 18.65 21.98 7.07
CA SER A 180 19.56 22.58 6.09
C SER A 180 18.82 23.35 4.99
N GLY A 181 17.67 22.80 4.53
CA GLY A 181 16.82 23.49 3.54
C GLY A 181 16.23 24.80 4.08
N VAL A 182 15.77 24.80 5.34
CA VAL A 182 15.24 26.00 6.00
C VAL A 182 16.36 27.04 6.23
N GLU A 183 17.53 26.60 6.69
CA GLU A 183 18.70 27.48 6.89
C GLU A 183 19.15 28.13 5.59
N ALA A 184 19.17 27.38 4.48
CA ALA A 184 19.52 27.91 3.17
C ALA A 184 18.55 29.02 2.70
N VAL A 185 17.25 28.86 2.99
CA VAL A 185 16.24 29.89 2.65
C VAL A 185 16.38 31.12 3.57
N LEU A 186 16.59 30.90 4.87
CA LEU A 186 16.75 32.01 5.83
C LEU A 186 18.09 32.74 5.69
N GLY A 187 19.15 32.05 5.29
CA GLY A 187 20.49 32.64 5.08
C GLY A 187 20.64 33.35 3.74
N ALA A 188 19.66 33.27 2.84
CA ALA A 188 19.65 33.96 1.55
C ALA A 188 19.06 35.39 1.63
N HIS A 189 18.75 35.86 2.85
CA HIS A 189 18.29 37.21 3.15
C HIS A 189 19.29 37.91 4.11
#